data_7e77d1760be7e58c358d352944e63bce
#
_entry.id   7e77d1760be7e58c358d352944e63bce
#
_cell.length_a   1.000
_cell.length_b   1.000
_cell.length_c   1.000
_cell.angle_alpha   90.00
_cell.angle_beta   90.00
_cell.angle_gamma   90.00
#
_symmetry.space_group_name_H-M   'P 1'
#
loop_
_entity.id
_entity.type
_entity.pdbx_description
1 polymer ?
#
loop_
_entity_poly.entity_id
_entity_poly.type
_entity_poly.pdbx_seq_one_letter_code
_entity_poly.pdbx_strand_id
1 'polypeptide(L)'
;MKIATHIVTLCVALFLGLAEVQAQPVPPPVDIPIVNIPQETPVWCWVAVAQQIIMATRGANNTPPQCLLVAVANGAQPGFCCGGYNPACVTTGSIPQIQNLITYFGGRYSTYAPPTDPMTLYRTLASGRAVIVQLRTGQSSAHVVVIRGMAFVPTPGGVQPILHVNDPMAFFTQPVPFAQIAPIWMSAIVVN
;
A
#
# COMPACT_ATOMS: atom_id res chain seq x y z
N MET A 1 87.60 -2.90 24.64
CA MET A 1 86.18 -3.11 25.13
C MET A 1 85.21 -2.56 24.11
N LYS A 2 84.61 -3.40 23.24
CA LYS A 2 83.72 -2.97 22.14
C LYS A 2 82.24 -3.27 22.58
N ILE A 3 81.44 -2.25 22.76
CA ILE A 3 80.03 -2.33 23.09
C ILE A 3 79.27 -2.45 21.79
N ALA A 4 78.61 -3.61 21.58
CA ALA A 4 77.76 -3.83 20.43
C ALA A 4 76.33 -3.39 20.80
N THR A 5 75.85 -2.39 20.06
CA THR A 5 74.47 -1.85 20.19
C THR A 5 73.55 -2.66 19.29
N HIS A 6 72.65 -3.47 19.87
CA HIS A 6 71.60 -4.18 19.16
C HIS A 6 70.38 -3.25 18.98
N ILE A 7 70.12 -2.85 17.73
CA ILE A 7 68.90 -2.15 17.33
C ILE A 7 67.85 -3.22 17.09
N VAL A 8 66.84 -3.27 17.99
CA VAL A 8 65.63 -4.11 17.81
C VAL A 8 64.64 -3.31 17.00
N THR A 9 64.45 -3.67 15.73
CA THR A 9 63.44 -3.09 14.85
C THR A 9 62.07 -3.76 15.16
N LEU A 10 61.20 -3.03 15.82
CA LEU A 10 59.81 -3.47 16.11
C LEU A 10 58.92 -3.21 14.89
N CYS A 11 58.66 -4.22 14.08
CA CYS A 11 57.68 -4.15 13.00
C CYS A 11 56.23 -4.24 13.59
N VAL A 12 55.56 -3.10 13.76
CA VAL A 12 54.15 -3.03 14.05
C VAL A 12 53.39 -3.29 12.75
N ALA A 13 52.90 -4.51 12.57
CA ALA A 13 51.96 -4.84 11.49
C ALA A 13 50.59 -4.23 11.83
N LEU A 14 50.24 -3.11 11.20
CA LEU A 14 48.87 -2.56 11.22
C LEU A 14 47.98 -3.49 10.38
N PHE A 15 47.28 -4.40 11.02
CA PHE A 15 46.11 -5.09 10.42
C PHE A 15 44.97 -4.09 10.33
N LEU A 16 44.86 -3.39 9.20
CA LEU A 16 43.64 -2.71 8.80
C LEU A 16 42.59 -3.79 8.50
N GLY A 17 41.79 -4.16 9.51
CA GLY A 17 40.62 -4.99 9.35
C GLY A 17 39.64 -4.23 8.45
N LEU A 18 39.61 -4.57 7.16
CA LEU A 18 38.52 -4.20 6.27
C LEU A 18 37.27 -4.92 6.80
N ALA A 19 36.45 -4.23 7.60
CA ALA A 19 35.14 -4.71 7.94
C ALA A 19 34.37 -4.79 6.61
N GLU A 20 34.16 -6.00 6.09
CA GLU A 20 33.23 -6.23 5.01
C GLU A 20 31.86 -5.77 5.50
N VAL A 21 31.38 -4.66 4.95
CA VAL A 21 29.98 -4.22 5.10
C VAL A 21 29.14 -5.27 4.39
N GLN A 22 28.68 -6.28 5.13
CA GLN A 22 27.72 -7.24 4.62
C GLN A 22 26.44 -6.47 4.29
N ALA A 23 26.15 -6.34 2.99
CA ALA A 23 24.90 -5.79 2.52
C ALA A 23 23.75 -6.63 3.13
N GLN A 24 22.89 -6.00 3.89
CA GLN A 24 21.72 -6.70 4.45
C GLN A 24 20.90 -7.27 3.29
N PRO A 25 20.48 -8.54 3.37
CA PRO A 25 19.69 -9.15 2.31
C PRO A 25 18.39 -8.37 2.11
N VAL A 26 18.14 -8.01 0.86
CA VAL A 26 16.90 -7.33 0.46
C VAL A 26 15.73 -8.29 0.69
N PRO A 27 14.66 -7.87 1.39
CA PRO A 27 13.49 -8.72 1.60
C PRO A 27 12.86 -9.16 0.27
N PRO A 28 12.30 -10.39 0.18
CA PRO A 28 11.66 -10.87 -1.04
C PRO A 28 10.43 -10.02 -1.40
N PRO A 29 10.09 -9.86 -2.68
CA PRO A 29 8.86 -9.15 -3.08
C PRO A 29 7.61 -9.80 -2.49
N VAL A 30 6.64 -8.97 -2.15
CA VAL A 30 5.32 -9.37 -1.67
C VAL A 30 4.27 -8.85 -2.62
N ASP A 31 3.30 -9.70 -2.99
CA ASP A 31 2.16 -9.33 -3.82
C ASP A 31 0.92 -10.14 -3.41
N ILE A 32 -0.12 -9.44 -2.98
CA ILE A 32 -1.41 -10.02 -2.59
C ILE A 32 -2.29 -10.08 -3.86
N PRO A 33 -2.92 -11.20 -4.17
CA PRO A 33 -3.67 -11.37 -5.42
C PRO A 33 -5.02 -10.63 -5.37
N ILE A 34 -4.98 -9.30 -5.43
CA ILE A 34 -6.14 -8.42 -5.50
C ILE A 34 -6.23 -7.85 -6.91
N VAL A 35 -7.35 -8.12 -7.58
CA VAL A 35 -7.62 -7.62 -8.94
C VAL A 35 -7.98 -6.13 -8.87
N ASN A 36 -7.41 -5.32 -9.77
CA ASN A 36 -7.82 -3.92 -9.90
C ASN A 36 -9.19 -3.82 -10.57
N ILE A 37 -10.14 -3.14 -9.93
CA ILE A 37 -11.47 -2.88 -10.46
C ILE A 37 -11.59 -1.37 -10.68
N PRO A 38 -11.83 -0.93 -11.93
CA PRO A 38 -12.06 0.49 -12.22
C PRO A 38 -13.30 1.02 -11.51
N GLN A 39 -13.28 2.29 -11.13
CA GLN A 39 -14.46 2.97 -10.63
C GLN A 39 -15.43 3.28 -11.77
N GLU A 40 -16.74 3.14 -11.50
CA GLU A 40 -17.78 3.34 -12.51
C GLU A 40 -18.20 4.81 -12.67
N THR A 41 -17.83 5.68 -11.72
CA THR A 41 -18.07 7.13 -11.78
C THR A 41 -16.84 7.90 -11.30
N PRO A 42 -16.69 9.20 -11.63
CA PRO A 42 -15.51 10.00 -11.25
C PRO A 42 -15.25 10.10 -9.73
N VAL A 43 -16.24 9.77 -8.89
CA VAL A 43 -16.14 9.94 -7.43
C VAL A 43 -16.27 8.63 -6.64
N TRP A 44 -16.33 7.47 -7.32
CA TRP A 44 -16.55 6.16 -6.67
C TRP A 44 -15.25 5.37 -6.36
N CYS A 45 -14.11 6.04 -6.28
CA CYS A 45 -12.85 5.37 -5.88
C CYS A 45 -13.00 4.60 -4.55
N TRP A 46 -13.71 5.17 -3.58
CA TRP A 46 -13.96 4.58 -2.28
C TRP A 46 -14.76 3.26 -2.33
N VAL A 47 -15.73 3.17 -3.22
CA VAL A 47 -16.52 1.96 -3.45
C VAL A 47 -15.71 0.92 -4.22
N ALA A 48 -14.96 1.37 -5.23
CA ALA A 48 -14.15 0.47 -6.06
C ALA A 48 -13.06 -0.24 -5.23
N VAL A 49 -12.37 0.47 -4.32
CA VAL A 49 -11.39 -0.18 -3.43
C VAL A 49 -12.05 -1.14 -2.45
N ALA A 50 -13.25 -0.82 -1.93
CA ALA A 50 -14.02 -1.75 -1.11
C ALA A 50 -14.39 -3.01 -1.91
N GLN A 51 -14.87 -2.85 -3.15
CA GLN A 51 -15.21 -3.94 -4.06
C GLN A 51 -14.01 -4.85 -4.36
N GLN A 52 -12.81 -4.28 -4.58
CA GLN A 52 -11.58 -5.06 -4.78
C GLN A 52 -11.28 -5.98 -3.60
N ILE A 53 -11.41 -5.48 -2.37
CA ILE A 53 -11.20 -6.27 -1.15
C ILE A 53 -12.30 -7.34 -1.00
N ILE A 54 -13.56 -6.98 -1.23
CA ILE A 54 -14.67 -7.93 -1.17
C ILE A 54 -14.47 -9.06 -2.20
N MET A 55 -14.07 -8.72 -3.43
CA MET A 55 -13.77 -9.71 -4.47
C MET A 55 -12.63 -10.63 -4.06
N ALA A 56 -11.55 -10.10 -3.52
CA ALA A 56 -10.42 -10.90 -3.06
C ALA A 56 -10.78 -11.87 -1.92
N THR A 57 -11.79 -11.54 -1.10
CA THR A 57 -12.20 -12.34 0.06
C THR A 57 -13.36 -13.29 -0.22
N ARG A 58 -14.28 -12.94 -1.11
CA ARG A 58 -15.53 -13.69 -1.39
C ARG A 58 -15.59 -14.29 -2.78
N GLY A 59 -14.68 -13.91 -3.67
CA GLY A 59 -14.70 -14.28 -5.09
C GLY A 59 -15.66 -13.43 -5.91
N ALA A 60 -15.47 -13.43 -7.23
CA ALA A 60 -16.21 -12.57 -8.17
C ALA A 60 -17.73 -12.77 -8.12
N ASN A 61 -18.19 -14.03 -8.00
CA ASN A 61 -19.63 -14.37 -8.01
C ASN A 61 -20.38 -13.85 -6.77
N ASN A 62 -19.66 -13.52 -5.69
CA ASN A 62 -20.23 -13.03 -4.43
C ASN A 62 -19.91 -11.55 -4.17
N THR A 63 -19.42 -10.85 -5.20
CA THR A 63 -19.04 -9.44 -5.10
C THR A 63 -20.17 -8.56 -5.64
N PRO A 64 -20.78 -7.70 -4.80
CA PRO A 64 -21.81 -6.78 -5.26
C PRO A 64 -21.27 -5.75 -6.26
N PRO A 65 -22.09 -5.27 -7.22
CA PRO A 65 -21.70 -4.16 -8.10
C PRO A 65 -21.57 -2.86 -7.31
N GLN A 66 -20.78 -1.91 -7.83
CA GLN A 66 -20.51 -0.64 -7.16
C GLN A 66 -21.79 0.14 -6.84
N CYS A 67 -22.75 0.15 -7.75
CA CYS A 67 -24.05 0.83 -7.54
C CYS A 67 -24.81 0.29 -6.31
N LEU A 68 -24.75 -1.01 -6.05
CA LEU A 68 -25.36 -1.61 -4.84
C LEU A 68 -24.59 -1.20 -3.59
N LEU A 69 -23.25 -1.24 -3.64
CA LEU A 69 -22.39 -0.84 -2.52
C LEU A 69 -22.64 0.63 -2.12
N VAL A 70 -22.76 1.53 -3.11
CA VAL A 70 -23.10 2.96 -2.87
C VAL A 70 -24.47 3.09 -2.20
N ALA A 71 -25.48 2.42 -2.71
CA ALA A 71 -26.82 2.47 -2.16
C ALA A 71 -26.83 2.04 -0.68
N VAL A 72 -26.22 0.90 -0.38
CA VAL A 72 -26.14 0.37 0.99
C VAL A 72 -25.33 1.31 1.91
N ALA A 73 -24.20 1.82 1.45
CA ALA A 73 -23.35 2.72 2.25
C ALA A 73 -24.05 4.05 2.59
N ASN A 74 -25.02 4.47 1.76
CA ASN A 74 -25.82 5.68 1.96
C ASN A 74 -27.18 5.39 2.64
N GLY A 75 -27.40 4.14 3.12
CA GLY A 75 -28.66 3.76 3.77
C GLY A 75 -29.87 3.71 2.83
N ALA A 76 -29.65 3.68 1.52
CA ALA A 76 -30.70 3.55 0.52
C ALA A 76 -31.06 2.07 0.26
N GLN A 77 -32.21 1.85 -0.37
CA GLN A 77 -32.62 0.52 -0.80
C GLN A 77 -31.59 -0.08 -1.79
N PRO A 78 -31.26 -1.37 -1.67
CA PRO A 78 -30.43 -2.06 -2.65
C PRO A 78 -31.00 -1.87 -4.06
N GLY A 79 -30.15 -1.47 -5.02
CA GLY A 79 -30.58 -1.17 -6.40
C GLY A 79 -31.00 0.29 -6.66
N PHE A 80 -31.18 1.11 -5.65
CA PHE A 80 -31.52 2.54 -5.81
C PHE A 80 -30.53 3.29 -6.73
N CYS A 81 -29.27 2.92 -6.70
CA CYS A 81 -28.22 3.51 -7.51
C CYS A 81 -27.90 2.72 -8.80
N CYS A 82 -28.62 1.62 -9.11
CA CYS A 82 -28.29 0.72 -10.21
C CYS A 82 -29.14 0.94 -11.48
N GLY A 83 -30.15 1.77 -11.44
CA GLY A 83 -31.13 1.98 -12.53
C GLY A 83 -30.77 3.07 -13.55
N GLY A 84 -29.50 3.49 -13.65
CA GLY A 84 -29.04 4.57 -14.51
C GLY A 84 -28.46 5.74 -13.74
N TYR A 85 -28.22 6.87 -14.41
CA TYR A 85 -27.64 8.05 -13.75
C TYR A 85 -28.59 8.62 -12.68
N ASN A 86 -28.13 8.63 -11.44
CA ASN A 86 -28.82 9.23 -10.32
C ASN A 86 -27.87 10.18 -9.57
N PRO A 87 -28.08 11.51 -9.60
CA PRO A 87 -27.19 12.48 -8.94
C PRO A 87 -27.02 12.22 -7.44
N ALA A 88 -28.06 11.70 -6.75
CA ALA A 88 -28.00 11.37 -5.35
C ALA A 88 -27.03 10.21 -5.03
N CYS A 89 -26.65 9.43 -6.05
CA CYS A 89 -25.71 8.32 -5.93
C CYS A 89 -24.28 8.70 -6.33
N VAL A 90 -24.08 9.80 -7.04
CA VAL A 90 -22.75 10.27 -7.45
C VAL A 90 -22.12 11.08 -6.32
N THR A 91 -21.76 10.39 -5.24
CA THR A 91 -21.26 10.97 -4.00
C THR A 91 -19.89 10.44 -3.67
N THR A 92 -19.07 11.27 -3.02
CA THR A 92 -17.83 10.83 -2.37
C THR A 92 -18.16 10.02 -1.11
N GLY A 93 -17.27 9.11 -0.73
CA GLY A 93 -17.40 8.34 0.51
C GLY A 93 -16.34 8.69 1.54
N SER A 94 -16.51 8.11 2.70
CA SER A 94 -15.63 8.26 3.87
C SER A 94 -14.89 6.96 4.20
N ILE A 95 -13.81 7.06 4.96
CA ILE A 95 -13.08 5.91 5.49
C ILE A 95 -14.00 4.94 6.26
N PRO A 96 -14.88 5.38 7.19
CA PRO A 96 -15.83 4.48 7.85
C PRO A 96 -16.77 3.75 6.89
N GLN A 97 -17.22 4.39 5.80
CA GLN A 97 -18.07 3.71 4.82
C GLN A 97 -17.31 2.58 4.10
N ILE A 98 -16.04 2.79 3.72
CA ILE A 98 -15.19 1.75 3.15
C ILE A 98 -15.07 0.57 4.12
N GLN A 99 -14.76 0.85 5.40
CA GLN A 99 -14.61 -0.18 6.44
C GLN A 99 -15.92 -0.96 6.65
N ASN A 100 -17.06 -0.27 6.72
CA ASN A 100 -18.37 -0.90 6.87
C ASN A 100 -18.72 -1.82 5.69
N LEU A 101 -18.46 -1.39 4.45
CA LEU A 101 -18.67 -2.21 3.26
C LEU A 101 -17.81 -3.48 3.29
N ILE A 102 -16.51 -3.35 3.60
CA ILE A 102 -15.60 -4.49 3.70
C ILE A 102 -16.05 -5.45 4.79
N THR A 103 -16.50 -4.95 5.94
CA THR A 103 -16.98 -5.79 7.04
C THR A 103 -18.29 -6.49 6.65
N TYR A 104 -19.25 -5.75 6.13
CA TYR A 104 -20.60 -6.26 5.84
C TYR A 104 -20.60 -7.29 4.69
N PHE A 105 -19.97 -6.95 3.58
CA PHE A 105 -19.94 -7.82 2.39
C PHE A 105 -18.72 -8.75 2.34
N GLY A 106 -17.54 -8.28 2.80
CA GLY A 106 -16.29 -9.03 2.77
C GLY A 106 -16.09 -9.94 3.99
N GLY A 107 -16.76 -9.67 5.11
CA GLY A 107 -16.58 -10.39 6.36
C GLY A 107 -15.17 -10.18 6.96
N ARG A 108 -14.52 -9.07 6.64
CA ARG A 108 -13.19 -8.73 7.14
C ARG A 108 -13.24 -7.46 7.97
N TYR A 109 -12.55 -7.48 9.09
CA TYR A 109 -12.31 -6.27 9.87
C TYR A 109 -11.17 -5.47 9.27
N SER A 110 -11.22 -4.16 9.50
CA SER A 110 -10.15 -3.27 9.09
C SER A 110 -9.90 -2.21 10.17
N THR A 111 -8.65 -1.78 10.28
CA THR A 111 -8.23 -0.78 11.26
C THR A 111 -7.71 0.46 10.55
N TYR A 112 -8.09 1.63 11.07
CA TYR A 112 -7.50 2.90 10.65
C TYR A 112 -6.03 2.97 11.08
N ALA A 113 -5.17 3.48 10.20
CA ALA A 113 -3.74 3.65 10.47
C ALA A 113 -3.23 4.99 9.90
N PRO A 114 -2.25 5.63 10.55
CA PRO A 114 -1.55 6.77 9.97
C PRO A 114 -0.62 6.33 8.82
N PRO A 115 -0.05 7.29 8.05
CA PRO A 115 1.08 7.02 7.16
C PRO A 115 2.22 6.34 7.93
N THR A 116 2.94 5.45 7.25
CA THR A 116 3.98 4.63 7.87
C THR A 116 5.25 4.59 7.02
N ASP A 117 6.34 4.07 7.58
CA ASP A 117 7.60 3.84 6.87
C ASP A 117 7.52 2.60 5.94
N PRO A 118 8.45 2.48 4.96
CA PRO A 118 8.42 1.38 4.00
C PRO A 118 8.53 0.00 4.63
N MET A 119 9.31 -0.18 5.70
CA MET A 119 9.52 -1.49 6.31
C MET A 119 8.28 -1.95 7.11
N THR A 120 7.61 -1.03 7.79
CA THR A 120 6.34 -1.30 8.48
C THR A 120 5.24 -1.65 7.48
N LEU A 121 5.15 -0.92 6.35
CA LEU A 121 4.24 -1.25 5.26
C LEU A 121 4.54 -2.64 4.69
N TYR A 122 5.81 -2.94 4.41
CA TYR A 122 6.24 -4.24 3.92
C TYR A 122 5.81 -5.37 4.85
N ARG A 123 6.05 -5.25 6.17
CA ARG A 123 5.65 -6.28 7.15
C ARG A 123 4.14 -6.48 7.19
N THR A 124 3.36 -5.41 7.02
CA THR A 124 1.90 -5.49 6.93
C THR A 124 1.48 -6.29 5.70
N LEU A 125 2.02 -5.98 4.52
CA LEU A 125 1.73 -6.71 3.28
C LEU A 125 2.23 -8.16 3.35
N ALA A 126 3.43 -8.41 3.91
CA ALA A 126 4.00 -9.74 4.07
C ALA A 126 3.19 -10.64 5.02
N SER A 127 2.38 -10.05 5.90
CA SER A 127 1.40 -10.78 6.71
C SER A 127 0.07 -11.05 5.99
N GLY A 128 -0.01 -10.77 4.68
CA GLY A 128 -1.21 -10.99 3.86
C GLY A 128 -2.29 -9.91 4.00
N ARG A 129 -1.97 -8.78 4.64
CA ARG A 129 -2.93 -7.69 4.88
C ARG A 129 -2.75 -6.59 3.85
N ALA A 130 -3.78 -6.38 3.04
CA ALA A 130 -3.82 -5.26 2.10
C ALA A 130 -3.98 -3.92 2.82
N VAL A 131 -3.48 -2.86 2.21
CA VAL A 131 -3.57 -1.50 2.78
C VAL A 131 -4.27 -0.59 1.78
N ILE A 132 -5.43 -0.06 2.16
CA ILE A 132 -6.11 0.99 1.41
C ILE A 132 -5.55 2.33 1.88
N VAL A 133 -5.06 3.13 0.95
CA VAL A 133 -4.41 4.42 1.25
C VAL A 133 -5.24 5.56 0.72
N GLN A 134 -5.48 6.55 1.55
CA GLN A 134 -6.05 7.83 1.17
C GLN A 134 -4.93 8.80 0.79
N LEU A 135 -4.98 9.28 -0.43
CA LEU A 135 -3.99 10.18 -1.03
C LEU A 135 -4.59 11.56 -1.26
N ARG A 136 -3.81 12.60 -0.98
CA ARG A 136 -4.19 13.98 -1.30
C ARG A 136 -3.98 14.23 -2.79
N THR A 137 -5.03 14.65 -3.50
CA THR A 137 -4.98 14.97 -4.93
C THR A 137 -5.16 16.46 -5.21
N GLY A 138 -5.51 17.25 -4.18
CA GLY A 138 -5.69 18.70 -4.26
C GLY A 138 -5.87 19.30 -2.86
N GLN A 139 -6.24 20.58 -2.79
CA GLN A 139 -6.44 21.25 -1.49
C GLN A 139 -7.57 20.63 -0.67
N SER A 140 -8.67 20.26 -1.32
CA SER A 140 -9.86 19.67 -0.69
C SER A 140 -10.29 18.34 -1.31
N SER A 141 -9.44 17.73 -2.14
CA SER A 141 -9.74 16.46 -2.81
C SER A 141 -8.79 15.36 -2.35
N ALA A 142 -9.34 14.17 -2.25
CA ALA A 142 -8.60 12.96 -1.93
C ALA A 142 -9.02 11.82 -2.86
N HIS A 143 -8.11 10.88 -3.06
CA HIS A 143 -8.31 9.65 -3.81
C HIS A 143 -7.91 8.46 -2.95
N VAL A 144 -8.51 7.30 -3.16
CA VAL A 144 -8.15 6.09 -2.45
C VAL A 144 -7.71 5.00 -3.42
N VAL A 145 -6.64 4.30 -3.03
CA VAL A 145 -6.04 3.21 -3.80
C VAL A 145 -5.75 2.02 -2.88
N VAL A 146 -5.56 0.83 -3.44
CA VAL A 146 -5.12 -0.34 -2.68
C VAL A 146 -3.64 -0.60 -2.94
N ILE A 147 -2.81 -0.59 -1.90
CA ILE A 147 -1.47 -1.13 -1.97
C ILE A 147 -1.59 -2.63 -1.70
N ARG A 148 -1.36 -3.45 -2.73
CA ARG A 148 -1.44 -4.90 -2.68
C ARG A 148 -0.08 -5.58 -2.58
N GLY A 149 1.00 -4.87 -2.94
CA GLY A 149 2.32 -5.45 -2.95
C GLY A 149 3.45 -4.43 -2.85
N MET A 150 4.64 -4.94 -2.60
CA MET A 150 5.85 -4.13 -2.45
C MET A 150 7.09 -4.94 -2.76
N ALA A 151 8.06 -4.31 -3.40
CA ALA A 151 9.40 -4.82 -3.64
C ALA A 151 10.46 -3.79 -3.23
N PHE A 152 11.63 -4.27 -2.82
CA PHE A 152 12.81 -3.45 -2.61
C PHE A 152 13.76 -3.66 -3.78
N VAL A 153 13.98 -2.64 -4.59
CA VAL A 153 14.77 -2.74 -5.82
C VAL A 153 16.14 -2.09 -5.62
N PRO A 154 17.24 -2.80 -5.82
CA PRO A 154 18.58 -2.22 -5.81
C PRO A 154 18.73 -1.17 -6.92
N THR A 155 19.27 -0.02 -6.58
CA THR A 155 19.61 1.08 -7.51
C THR A 155 21.01 1.60 -7.21
N PRO A 156 21.64 2.37 -8.10
CA PRO A 156 22.96 2.98 -7.83
C PRO A 156 22.98 3.87 -6.57
N GLY A 157 21.80 4.43 -6.18
CA GLY A 157 21.66 5.26 -4.98
C GLY A 157 21.23 4.50 -3.72
N GLY A 158 21.20 3.16 -3.75
CA GLY A 158 20.77 2.32 -2.64
C GLY A 158 19.53 1.49 -2.98
N VAL A 159 18.79 1.02 -1.97
CA VAL A 159 17.61 0.19 -2.16
C VAL A 159 16.36 1.08 -2.18
N GLN A 160 15.58 0.98 -3.24
CA GLN A 160 14.34 1.75 -3.42
C GLN A 160 13.10 0.88 -3.17
N PRO A 161 12.19 1.28 -2.25
CA PRO A 161 10.91 0.63 -2.07
C PRO A 161 9.95 0.99 -3.22
N ILE A 162 9.43 -0.04 -3.90
CA ILE A 162 8.48 0.08 -5.03
C ILE A 162 7.16 -0.56 -4.62
N LEU A 163 6.05 0.13 -4.85
CA LEU A 163 4.70 -0.29 -4.51
C LEU A 163 3.96 -0.85 -5.72
N HIS A 164 3.22 -1.93 -5.52
CA HIS A 164 2.21 -2.42 -6.46
C HIS A 164 0.85 -1.88 -6.03
N VAL A 165 0.32 -0.97 -6.81
CA VAL A 165 -0.89 -0.22 -6.51
C VAL A 165 -2.02 -0.63 -7.44
N ASN A 166 -3.19 -0.90 -6.89
CA ASN A 166 -4.44 -0.95 -7.62
C ASN A 166 -5.12 0.41 -7.50
N ASP A 167 -5.20 1.10 -8.62
CA ASP A 167 -5.80 2.42 -8.69
C ASP A 167 -7.08 2.38 -9.55
N PRO A 168 -8.25 2.64 -8.94
CA PRO A 168 -9.52 2.64 -9.67
C PRO A 168 -9.64 3.70 -10.77
N MET A 169 -8.86 4.79 -10.70
CA MET A 169 -8.80 5.85 -11.71
C MET A 169 -7.66 5.68 -12.71
N ALA A 170 -6.83 4.65 -12.53
CA ALA A 170 -5.69 4.37 -13.40
C ALA A 170 -4.63 5.51 -13.48
N PHE A 171 -4.48 6.33 -12.44
CA PHE A 171 -3.34 7.27 -12.34
C PHE A 171 -2.02 6.52 -12.12
N PHE A 172 -2.06 5.39 -11.39
CA PHE A 172 -0.92 4.53 -11.13
C PHE A 172 -1.08 3.21 -11.88
N THR A 173 -0.67 3.17 -13.13
CA THR A 173 -0.77 1.97 -13.98
C THR A 173 0.50 1.10 -13.96
N GLN A 174 1.57 1.62 -13.38
CA GLN A 174 2.88 0.95 -13.23
C GLN A 174 3.28 0.90 -11.74
N PRO A 175 4.23 0.06 -11.36
CA PRO A 175 4.77 0.08 -10.02
C PRO A 175 5.30 1.47 -9.64
N VAL A 176 4.98 1.94 -8.43
CA VAL A 176 5.21 3.32 -7.99
C VAL A 176 6.27 3.35 -6.90
N PRO A 177 7.32 4.20 -6.99
CA PRO A 177 8.22 4.43 -5.87
C PRO A 177 7.48 4.91 -4.62
N PHE A 178 7.78 4.32 -3.46
CA PHE A 178 7.20 4.74 -2.17
C PHE A 178 7.35 6.25 -1.94
N ALA A 179 8.48 6.82 -2.35
CA ALA A 179 8.77 8.26 -2.22
C ALA A 179 7.79 9.17 -2.98
N GLN A 180 7.07 8.66 -4.00
CA GLN A 180 6.02 9.42 -4.69
C GLN A 180 4.69 9.42 -3.92
N ILE A 181 4.40 8.36 -3.19
CA ILE A 181 3.17 8.21 -2.41
C ILE A 181 3.29 8.88 -1.04
N ALA A 182 4.42 8.74 -0.37
CA ALA A 182 4.63 9.18 0.99
C ALA A 182 4.27 10.67 1.26
N PRO A 183 4.61 11.64 0.40
CA PRO A 183 4.30 13.05 0.63
C PRO A 183 2.80 13.39 0.54
N ILE A 184 2.02 12.57 -0.16
CA ILE A 184 0.59 12.77 -0.37
C ILE A 184 -0.29 11.78 0.43
N TRP A 185 0.32 10.88 1.19
CA TRP A 185 -0.37 9.91 2.03
C TRP A 185 -1.00 10.60 3.24
N MET A 186 -2.33 10.53 3.35
CA MET A 186 -3.09 11.16 4.45
C MET A 186 -3.41 10.17 5.57
N SER A 187 -3.90 8.99 5.20
CA SER A 187 -4.34 7.95 6.13
C SER A 187 -4.41 6.60 5.42
N ALA A 188 -4.58 5.55 6.19
CA ALA A 188 -4.75 4.20 5.66
C ALA A 188 -5.83 3.41 6.40
N ILE A 189 -6.27 2.33 5.74
CA ILE A 189 -7.02 1.23 6.33
C ILE A 189 -6.20 -0.04 6.11
N VAL A 190 -5.86 -0.73 7.19
CA VAL A 190 -5.25 -2.06 7.13
C VAL A 190 -6.37 -3.09 7.21
N VAL A 191 -6.49 -3.95 6.21
CA VAL A 191 -7.50 -5.01 6.13
C VAL A 191 -6.94 -6.27 6.80
N ASN A 192 -7.63 -6.79 7.81
CA ASN A 192 -7.20 -7.95 8.60
C ASN A 192 -7.85 -9.25 8.12
#